data_77e6f598195973671cda62f00a69e902
#
_entry.id   77e6f598195973671cda62f00a69e902
#
_cell.length_a   1.000
_cell.length_b   1.000
_cell.length_c   1.000
_cell.angle_alpha   90.00
_cell.angle_beta   90.00
_cell.angle_gamma   90.00
#
_symmetry.space_group_name_H-M   'P 1'
#
loop_
_entity.id
_entity.type
_entity.pdbx_description
1 polymer ?
#
loop_
_entity_poly.entity_id
_entity_poly.type
_entity_poly.pdbx_seq_one_letter_code
_entity_poly.pdbx_strand_id
1 'polypeptide(L)'
;MPSVYRLALPALCLSLILPCAFSVKAADPAPAAEEKTAEEKPLERQPLPERSQEEATALERKIPAQEQQQLQAGSDTFLALWKPANTAEPKGAVIIIPGAGETVDWPQAIGPLRRKLPDAEWSSLSITLPDLQSDAIAPRIVEAAPAPKPAETGSKDSTTAAPIEQVAGGEADVADKAVTENTEEQSKADAERIFARIDAAITFAEQQSARSIVVLGHGTGAYWAARYLSEKQPSQVERFLMVAAQTPAQAKPELDELAPNLKLPTADIFYMDKPLDRNAALARLQANKRVKTSAFSQVALKALPDTKAEQEQLFRRVRGWLNPQNPAG
;
A
#
# COMPACT_ATOMS: atom_id res chain seq x y z
N MET A 1 -49.82 -43.68 -10.56
CA MET A 1 -50.73 -43.89 -9.42
C MET A 1 -49.91 -43.74 -8.14
N PRO A 2 -50.51 -43.21 -7.06
CA PRO A 2 -51.03 -41.82 -6.89
C PRO A 2 -50.18 -41.04 -5.81
N SER A 3 -50.12 -39.83 -6.01
CA SER A 3 -50.39 -38.63 -5.21
C SER A 3 -50.74 -38.83 -3.74
N VAL A 4 -50.02 -38.16 -2.80
CA VAL A 4 -50.58 -37.70 -1.52
C VAL A 4 -50.09 -36.29 -1.20
N TYR A 5 -51.01 -35.35 -1.27
CA TYR A 5 -50.96 -34.01 -0.71
C TYR A 5 -50.96 -34.04 0.81
N ARG A 6 -50.18 -33.21 1.48
CA ARG A 6 -50.50 -32.77 2.84
C ARG A 6 -50.27 -31.27 2.98
N LEU A 7 -51.39 -30.58 3.07
CA LEU A 7 -51.57 -29.20 3.54
C LEU A 7 -51.19 -29.10 5.02
N ALA A 8 -50.52 -28.06 5.44
CA ALA A 8 -50.44 -27.59 6.81
C ALA A 8 -50.58 -26.06 6.84
N LEU A 9 -51.56 -25.59 7.61
CA LEU A 9 -52.05 -24.23 7.79
C LEU A 9 -51.01 -23.32 8.51
N PRO A 10 -51.15 -21.97 8.32
CA PRO A 10 -50.39 -20.98 9.09
C PRO A 10 -51.10 -20.66 10.42
N ALA A 11 -50.37 -20.65 11.50
CA ALA A 11 -50.80 -20.17 12.81
C ALA A 11 -50.69 -18.63 12.89
N LEU A 12 -51.81 -18.00 13.10
CA LEU A 12 -52.03 -16.57 13.29
C LEU A 12 -51.71 -16.24 14.78
N CYS A 13 -50.62 -15.54 15.08
CA CYS A 13 -50.41 -14.98 16.43
C CYS A 13 -50.88 -13.54 16.48
N LEU A 14 -52.00 -13.35 17.13
CA LEU A 14 -52.62 -12.07 17.44
C LEU A 14 -51.92 -11.48 18.69
N SER A 15 -51.17 -10.40 18.55
CA SER A 15 -50.57 -9.69 19.68
C SER A 15 -51.47 -8.57 20.19
N LEU A 16 -51.90 -8.69 21.40
CA LEU A 16 -52.73 -7.73 22.16
C LEU A 16 -51.88 -6.50 22.49
N ILE A 17 -52.31 -5.32 22.05
CA ILE A 17 -51.75 -4.03 22.45
C ILE A 17 -52.59 -3.50 23.62
N LEU A 18 -51.98 -3.37 24.81
CA LEU A 18 -52.56 -2.71 25.97
C LEU A 18 -52.07 -1.23 25.98
N PRO A 19 -52.97 -0.23 26.09
CA PRO A 19 -52.55 1.12 26.34
C PRO A 19 -52.42 1.38 27.89
N CYS A 20 -51.24 1.67 28.36
CA CYS A 20 -51.03 2.21 29.70
C CYS A 20 -51.25 3.73 29.69
N ALA A 21 -52.34 4.15 30.31
CA ALA A 21 -52.60 5.55 30.61
C ALA A 21 -51.80 5.95 31.85
N PHE A 22 -50.82 6.86 31.73
CA PHE A 22 -50.19 7.48 32.89
C PHE A 22 -50.85 8.81 33.21
N SER A 23 -51.39 8.89 34.45
CA SER A 23 -51.91 10.08 35.04
C SER A 23 -50.80 11.09 35.31
N VAL A 24 -50.92 12.28 34.76
CA VAL A 24 -50.08 13.45 35.08
C VAL A 24 -50.54 14.03 36.39
N LYS A 25 -49.69 14.00 37.44
CA LYS A 25 -49.90 14.72 38.69
C LYS A 25 -48.98 15.95 38.69
N ALA A 26 -49.57 17.14 38.66
CA ALA A 26 -48.88 18.38 38.84
C ALA A 26 -48.31 18.46 40.26
N ALA A 27 -47.08 18.81 40.43
CA ALA A 27 -46.46 19.17 41.70
C ALA A 27 -45.63 20.43 41.49
N ASP A 28 -45.72 21.32 42.48
CA ASP A 28 -45.20 22.67 42.64
C ASP A 28 -43.67 22.81 42.49
N PRO A 29 -43.16 24.00 42.20
CA PRO A 29 -41.73 24.26 42.01
C PRO A 29 -40.97 24.35 43.34
N ALA A 30 -39.92 23.54 43.48
CA ALA A 30 -38.93 23.66 44.57
C ALA A 30 -37.54 23.99 43.95
N PRO A 31 -36.62 24.55 44.75
CA PRO A 31 -35.62 25.53 44.32
C PRO A 31 -34.42 24.95 43.57
N ALA A 32 -33.77 25.84 42.79
CA ALA A 32 -32.57 25.61 42.02
C ALA A 32 -31.51 24.79 42.75
N ALA A 33 -31.25 23.57 42.22
CA ALA A 33 -30.06 22.81 42.54
C ALA A 33 -29.05 23.03 41.41
N GLU A 34 -27.84 23.36 41.78
CA GLU A 34 -26.68 23.63 40.94
C GLU A 34 -26.49 22.54 39.89
N GLU A 35 -26.54 22.91 38.62
CA GLU A 35 -26.09 22.08 37.52
C GLU A 35 -24.58 21.85 37.69
N LYS A 36 -24.22 20.68 38.22
CA LYS A 36 -22.89 20.11 37.97
C LYS A 36 -22.80 19.83 36.49
N THR A 37 -22.07 20.67 35.80
CA THR A 37 -21.58 20.41 34.45
C THR A 37 -20.89 19.04 34.44
N ALA A 38 -21.57 18.03 33.94
CA ALA A 38 -20.92 16.77 33.63
C ALA A 38 -19.86 17.08 32.53
N GLU A 39 -18.61 16.99 32.87
CA GLU A 39 -17.52 16.94 31.89
C GLU A 39 -17.82 15.79 30.95
N GLU A 40 -18.32 16.09 29.77
CA GLU A 40 -18.36 15.15 28.66
C GLU A 40 -16.91 14.74 28.37
N LYS A 41 -16.54 13.53 28.81
CA LYS A 41 -15.31 12.88 28.32
C LYS A 41 -15.31 12.96 26.81
N PRO A 42 -14.25 13.49 26.18
CA PRO A 42 -14.13 13.46 24.75
C PRO A 42 -14.32 12.02 24.27
N LEU A 43 -15.29 11.78 23.41
CA LEU A 43 -15.46 10.50 22.72
C LEU A 43 -14.15 10.24 21.96
N GLU A 44 -13.38 9.28 22.46
CA GLU A 44 -12.15 8.83 21.81
C GLU A 44 -12.54 8.32 20.42
N ARG A 45 -12.26 9.13 19.41
CA ARG A 45 -12.55 8.78 18.02
C ARG A 45 -11.66 7.58 17.66
N GLN A 46 -12.28 6.49 17.25
CA GLN A 46 -11.54 5.36 16.71
C GLN A 46 -10.68 5.83 15.54
N PRO A 47 -9.41 5.42 15.46
CA PRO A 47 -8.57 5.75 14.32
C PRO A 47 -9.25 5.28 13.03
N LEU A 48 -9.20 6.11 12.00
CA LEU A 48 -9.70 5.74 10.69
C LEU A 48 -8.84 4.58 10.15
N PRO A 49 -9.46 3.59 9.47
CA PRO A 49 -8.71 2.53 8.84
C PRO A 49 -7.77 3.08 7.75
N GLU A 50 -6.66 2.41 7.51
CA GLU A 50 -5.77 2.75 6.40
C GLU A 50 -6.52 2.63 5.06
N ARG A 51 -6.21 3.50 4.10
CA ARG A 51 -6.81 3.46 2.76
C ARG A 51 -6.62 2.08 2.10
N SER A 52 -5.44 1.49 2.25
CA SER A 52 -5.13 0.15 1.73
C SER A 52 -6.04 -0.94 2.30
N GLN A 53 -6.49 -0.80 3.56
CA GLN A 53 -7.44 -1.72 4.20
C GLN A 53 -8.87 -1.53 3.66
N GLU A 54 -9.30 -0.29 3.46
CA GLU A 54 -10.62 0.00 2.87
C GLU A 54 -10.70 -0.52 1.43
N GLU A 55 -9.65 -0.30 0.63
CA GLU A 55 -9.54 -0.80 -0.74
C GLU A 55 -9.52 -2.34 -0.79
N ALA A 56 -8.79 -2.99 0.12
CA ALA A 56 -8.78 -4.45 0.25
C ALA A 56 -10.19 -4.98 0.56
N THR A 57 -10.89 -4.39 1.53
CA THR A 57 -12.27 -4.76 1.88
C THR A 57 -13.24 -4.57 0.70
N ALA A 58 -13.05 -3.51 -0.10
CA ALA A 58 -13.85 -3.30 -1.29
C ALA A 58 -13.57 -4.34 -2.39
N LEU A 59 -12.33 -4.81 -2.51
CA LEU A 59 -11.94 -5.86 -3.44
C LEU A 59 -12.44 -7.24 -3.03
N GLU A 60 -12.46 -7.57 -1.74
CA GLU A 60 -13.01 -8.83 -1.22
C GLU A 60 -14.46 -9.08 -1.67
N ARG A 61 -15.24 -8.02 -1.84
CA ARG A 61 -16.62 -8.11 -2.35
C ARG A 61 -16.71 -8.38 -3.86
N LYS A 62 -15.64 -8.16 -4.61
CA LYS A 62 -15.61 -8.25 -6.08
C LYS A 62 -14.85 -9.45 -6.60
N ILE A 63 -13.83 -9.88 -5.89
CA ILE A 63 -12.96 -10.98 -6.29
C ILE A 63 -13.54 -12.31 -5.77
N PRO A 64 -13.48 -13.40 -6.54
CA PRO A 64 -13.93 -14.71 -6.07
C PRO A 64 -13.20 -15.14 -4.79
N ALA A 65 -13.94 -15.64 -3.80
CA ALA A 65 -13.39 -16.02 -2.49
C ALA A 65 -12.25 -17.04 -2.58
N GLN A 66 -12.28 -17.92 -3.58
CA GLN A 66 -11.22 -18.92 -3.81
C GLN A 66 -9.87 -18.31 -4.22
N GLU A 67 -9.86 -17.08 -4.71
CA GLU A 67 -8.63 -16.36 -5.04
C GLU A 67 -8.11 -15.52 -3.87
N GLN A 68 -8.92 -15.31 -2.83
CA GLN A 68 -8.58 -14.48 -1.68
C GLN A 68 -7.81 -15.30 -0.63
N GLN A 69 -6.74 -14.71 -0.12
CA GLN A 69 -5.95 -15.26 0.97
C GLN A 69 -5.74 -14.18 2.02
N GLN A 70 -6.00 -14.52 3.28
CA GLN A 70 -5.66 -13.66 4.41
C GLN A 70 -4.31 -14.12 4.95
N LEU A 71 -3.27 -13.33 4.68
CA LEU A 71 -1.92 -13.61 5.15
C LEU A 71 -1.61 -12.79 6.40
N GLN A 72 -0.75 -13.32 7.26
CA GLN A 72 -0.36 -12.67 8.50
C GLN A 72 1.08 -12.21 8.44
N ALA A 73 1.30 -10.92 8.74
CA ALA A 73 2.61 -10.29 8.85
C ALA A 73 2.77 -9.71 10.27
N GLY A 74 3.43 -10.44 11.17
CA GLY A 74 3.46 -10.10 12.58
C GLY A 74 2.05 -10.11 13.21
N SER A 75 1.62 -8.96 13.72
CA SER A 75 0.26 -8.77 14.26
C SER A 75 -0.78 -8.44 13.20
N ASP A 76 -0.36 -8.00 12.00
CA ASP A 76 -1.24 -7.50 10.95
C ASP A 76 -1.69 -8.62 10.03
N THR A 77 -2.98 -8.64 9.71
CA THR A 77 -3.55 -9.50 8.66
C THR A 77 -3.82 -8.66 7.43
N PHE A 78 -3.50 -9.17 6.25
CA PHE A 78 -3.68 -8.45 4.99
C PHE A 78 -4.18 -9.35 3.87
N LEU A 79 -4.92 -8.76 2.94
CA LEU A 79 -5.43 -9.44 1.75
C LEU A 79 -4.28 -9.69 0.75
N ALA A 80 -4.20 -10.92 0.28
CA ALA A 80 -3.44 -11.32 -0.90
C ALA A 80 -4.36 -12.06 -1.88
N LEU A 81 -4.04 -12.01 -3.16
CA LEU A 81 -4.79 -12.72 -4.18
C LEU A 81 -3.92 -13.81 -4.82
N TRP A 82 -4.33 -15.05 -4.61
CA TRP A 82 -3.65 -16.22 -5.15
C TRP A 82 -4.40 -16.80 -6.34
N LYS A 83 -3.65 -17.12 -7.38
CA LYS A 83 -4.17 -17.85 -8.53
C LYS A 83 -3.16 -18.94 -8.93
N PRO A 84 -3.50 -20.23 -8.77
CA PRO A 84 -2.62 -21.32 -9.14
C PRO A 84 -2.41 -21.36 -10.66
N ALA A 85 -1.29 -21.91 -11.08
CA ALA A 85 -1.00 -22.14 -12.49
C ALA A 85 -1.99 -23.14 -13.12
N ASN A 86 -2.32 -22.92 -14.39
CA ASN A 86 -3.24 -23.78 -15.15
C ASN A 86 -2.50 -25.03 -15.70
N THR A 87 -1.70 -25.68 -14.87
CA THR A 87 -0.94 -26.88 -15.23
C THR A 87 -0.74 -27.78 -14.02
N ALA A 88 -0.57 -29.07 -14.25
CA ALA A 88 -0.25 -30.03 -13.20
C ALA A 88 1.17 -29.86 -12.64
N GLU A 89 2.09 -29.30 -13.44
CA GLU A 89 3.48 -29.04 -13.04
C GLU A 89 3.81 -27.56 -13.17
N PRO A 90 3.49 -26.73 -12.14
CA PRO A 90 3.86 -25.33 -12.12
C PRO A 90 5.36 -25.13 -12.16
N LYS A 91 5.84 -24.14 -12.92
CA LYS A 91 7.25 -23.72 -12.94
C LYS A 91 7.65 -23.03 -11.63
N GLY A 92 6.69 -22.38 -10.97
CA GLY A 92 6.91 -21.67 -9.74
C GLY A 92 5.80 -20.68 -9.44
N ALA A 93 6.08 -19.71 -8.59
CA ALA A 93 5.17 -18.62 -8.25
C ALA A 93 5.81 -17.25 -8.51
N VAL A 94 5.00 -16.31 -8.98
CA VAL A 94 5.36 -14.89 -9.11
C VAL A 94 4.64 -14.12 -8.02
N ILE A 95 5.41 -13.55 -7.09
CA ILE A 95 4.90 -12.64 -6.05
C ILE A 95 4.91 -11.24 -6.62
N ILE A 96 3.73 -10.60 -6.70
CA ILE A 96 3.55 -9.28 -7.28
C ILE A 96 3.37 -8.26 -6.16
N ILE A 97 4.26 -7.28 -6.12
CA ILE A 97 4.31 -6.21 -5.13
C ILE A 97 3.86 -4.91 -5.80
N PRO A 98 2.68 -4.35 -5.43
CA PRO A 98 2.15 -3.12 -6.02
C PRO A 98 2.94 -1.88 -5.60
N GLY A 99 2.79 -0.81 -6.34
CA GLY A 99 3.29 0.51 -5.97
C GLY A 99 2.41 1.22 -4.94
N ALA A 100 2.90 2.34 -4.42
CA ALA A 100 2.11 3.21 -3.56
C ALA A 100 0.84 3.66 -4.30
N GLY A 101 -0.30 3.53 -3.62
CA GLY A 101 -1.60 3.86 -4.20
C GLY A 101 -2.17 2.83 -5.19
N GLU A 102 -1.51 1.69 -5.38
CA GLU A 102 -1.99 0.60 -6.21
C GLU A 102 -2.60 -0.52 -5.36
N THR A 103 -3.66 -1.13 -5.87
CA THR A 103 -4.29 -2.28 -5.22
C THR A 103 -3.70 -3.61 -5.70
N VAL A 104 -3.98 -4.70 -4.97
CA VAL A 104 -3.57 -6.08 -5.34
C VAL A 104 -4.12 -6.55 -6.69
N ASP A 105 -5.15 -5.89 -7.24
CA ASP A 105 -5.71 -6.15 -8.56
C ASP A 105 -5.69 -4.91 -9.45
N TRP A 106 -4.65 -4.05 -9.30
CA TRP A 106 -4.53 -2.81 -10.05
C TRP A 106 -4.75 -3.01 -11.54
N PRO A 107 -5.73 -2.31 -12.15
CA PRO A 107 -6.26 -2.69 -13.46
C PRO A 107 -5.29 -2.48 -14.62
N GLN A 108 -4.26 -1.64 -14.47
CA GLN A 108 -3.35 -1.32 -15.57
C GLN A 108 -2.24 -2.38 -15.74
N ALA A 109 -1.73 -2.96 -14.67
CA ALA A 109 -0.61 -3.91 -14.74
C ALA A 109 -0.84 -5.17 -13.90
N ILE A 110 -1.11 -5.03 -12.59
CA ILE A 110 -1.11 -6.14 -11.63
C ILE A 110 -2.22 -7.13 -11.91
N GLY A 111 -3.47 -6.67 -12.02
CA GLY A 111 -4.63 -7.51 -12.31
C GLY A 111 -4.49 -8.30 -13.63
N PRO A 112 -4.14 -7.66 -14.76
CA PRO A 112 -3.87 -8.35 -16.01
C PRO A 112 -2.75 -9.39 -15.91
N LEU A 113 -1.63 -9.07 -15.27
CA LEU A 113 -0.53 -10.03 -15.07
C LEU A 113 -0.98 -11.20 -14.20
N ARG A 114 -1.58 -10.93 -13.04
CA ARG A 114 -2.07 -11.95 -12.12
C ARG A 114 -3.01 -12.95 -12.81
N ARG A 115 -3.91 -12.47 -13.65
CA ARG A 115 -4.87 -13.32 -14.36
C ARG A 115 -4.26 -14.13 -15.52
N LYS A 116 -3.14 -13.67 -16.12
CA LYS A 116 -2.52 -14.31 -17.29
C LYS A 116 -1.32 -15.20 -16.97
N LEU A 117 -0.64 -14.97 -15.85
CA LEU A 117 0.50 -15.79 -15.43
C LEU A 117 0.16 -17.28 -15.29
N PRO A 118 -1.04 -17.68 -14.79
CA PRO A 118 -1.44 -19.08 -14.76
C PRO A 118 -1.40 -19.80 -16.11
N ASP A 119 -1.75 -19.11 -17.20
CA ASP A 119 -1.70 -19.66 -18.56
C ASP A 119 -0.25 -19.79 -19.08
N ALA A 120 0.70 -19.14 -18.42
CA ALA A 120 2.13 -19.26 -18.69
C ALA A 120 2.84 -20.24 -17.75
N GLU A 121 2.08 -21.10 -17.05
CA GLU A 121 2.56 -22.14 -16.12
C GLU A 121 3.17 -21.58 -14.81
N TRP A 122 2.87 -20.33 -14.47
CA TRP A 122 3.29 -19.68 -13.23
C TRP A 122 2.10 -19.37 -12.35
N SER A 123 2.14 -19.81 -11.09
CA SER A 123 1.19 -19.33 -10.11
C SER A 123 1.44 -17.84 -9.83
N SER A 124 0.41 -17.10 -9.47
CA SER A 124 0.55 -15.68 -9.16
C SER A 124 0.01 -15.36 -7.76
N LEU A 125 0.75 -14.58 -7.00
CA LEU A 125 0.37 -14.06 -5.70
C LEU A 125 0.58 -12.56 -5.68
N SER A 126 -0.47 -11.77 -5.68
CA SER A 126 -0.36 -10.32 -5.46
C SER A 126 -0.71 -9.98 -4.02
N ILE A 127 0.00 -9.04 -3.40
CA ILE A 127 -0.12 -8.68 -1.99
C ILE A 127 -0.56 -7.23 -1.81
N THR A 128 -1.32 -6.95 -0.75
CA THR A 128 -1.62 -5.58 -0.34
C THR A 128 -0.44 -5.02 0.45
N LEU A 129 0.05 -3.84 0.07
CA LEU A 129 1.02 -3.09 0.88
C LEU A 129 0.29 -2.19 1.90
N PRO A 130 0.91 -1.91 3.06
CA PRO A 130 0.40 -0.90 3.99
C PRO A 130 0.56 0.49 3.41
N ASP A 131 -0.24 1.44 3.85
CA ASP A 131 0.01 2.85 3.53
C ASP A 131 1.30 3.31 4.21
N LEU A 132 2.08 4.13 3.49
CA LEU A 132 3.35 4.62 4.01
C LEU A 132 3.10 5.72 5.05
N GLN A 133 3.68 5.58 6.21
CA GLN A 133 3.64 6.60 7.26
C GLN A 133 4.55 7.78 6.94
N SER A 134 5.63 7.53 6.20
CA SER A 134 6.55 8.57 5.70
C SER A 134 5.91 9.52 4.68
N ASP A 135 4.82 9.09 4.01
CA ASP A 135 4.05 9.93 3.08
C ASP A 135 2.90 10.67 3.78
N ALA A 136 2.65 10.40 5.09
CA ALA A 136 1.61 11.07 5.84
C ALA A 136 1.96 12.55 6.04
N ILE A 137 1.05 13.44 5.66
CA ILE A 137 1.20 14.88 5.94
C ILE A 137 1.16 15.05 7.45
N ALA A 138 2.25 15.53 8.04
CA ALA A 138 2.29 15.84 9.48
C ALA A 138 1.12 16.76 9.85
N PRO A 139 0.35 16.46 10.90
CA PRO A 139 -0.72 17.35 11.34
C PRO A 139 -0.15 18.74 11.59
N ARG A 140 -0.73 19.74 10.95
CA ARG A 140 -0.35 21.12 11.21
C ARG A 140 -0.64 21.40 12.69
N ILE A 141 0.39 21.49 13.51
CA ILE A 141 0.24 21.96 14.88
C ILE A 141 -0.20 23.42 14.77
N VAL A 142 -1.48 23.66 14.91
CA VAL A 142 -2.00 25.02 15.08
C VAL A 142 -1.55 25.42 16.48
N GLU A 143 -0.42 26.10 16.56
CA GLU A 143 0.01 26.76 17.77
C GLU A 143 -1.17 27.66 18.24
N ALA A 144 -1.72 27.35 19.41
CA ALA A 144 -2.87 28.06 19.92
C ALA A 144 -2.49 29.54 19.93
N ALA A 145 -3.22 30.36 19.18
CA ALA A 145 -3.02 31.78 19.15
C ALA A 145 -3.00 32.31 20.61
N PRO A 146 -1.99 33.11 21.01
CA PRO A 146 -1.94 33.63 22.37
C PRO A 146 -3.21 34.38 22.67
N ALA A 147 -3.84 34.06 23.80
CA ALA A 147 -5.06 34.70 24.25
C ALA A 147 -4.92 36.22 24.21
N PRO A 148 -5.92 36.98 23.70
CA PRO A 148 -5.84 38.43 23.62
C PRO A 148 -5.71 39.00 25.04
N LYS A 149 -4.60 39.69 25.31
CA LYS A 149 -4.43 40.51 26.51
C LYS A 149 -5.50 41.58 26.55
N PRO A 150 -6.05 41.89 27.73
CA PRO A 150 -7.03 43.00 27.89
C PRO A 150 -6.43 44.31 27.38
N ALA A 151 -7.17 45.01 26.55
CA ALA A 151 -6.80 46.33 26.05
C ALA A 151 -6.78 47.36 27.17
N GLU A 152 -5.63 47.89 27.49
CA GLU A 152 -5.51 49.16 28.21
C GLU A 152 -5.57 50.30 27.19
N THR A 153 -6.57 51.16 27.38
CA THR A 153 -6.77 52.42 26.68
C THR A 153 -5.71 53.43 27.09
N GLY A 154 -4.85 53.83 26.15
CA GLY A 154 -3.89 54.91 26.36
C GLY A 154 -3.42 55.51 25.06
N SER A 155 -3.85 56.74 24.81
CA SER A 155 -3.71 57.56 23.61
C SER A 155 -2.29 58.09 23.37
N LYS A 156 -2.00 58.36 22.06
CA LYS A 156 -1.13 59.38 21.45
C LYS A 156 0.22 58.99 20.85
N ASP A 157 0.21 59.22 19.54
CA ASP A 157 1.21 59.90 18.66
C ASP A 157 2.69 59.52 18.69
N SER A 158 3.11 59.21 17.51
CA SER A 158 4.27 59.75 16.74
C SER A 158 5.10 58.70 16.04
N THR A 159 5.01 58.72 14.74
CA THR A 159 6.05 58.56 13.68
C THR A 159 7.47 58.28 14.17
N THR A 160 8.04 57.16 13.78
CA THR A 160 9.37 57.09 13.13
C THR A 160 9.67 55.62 12.77
N ALA A 161 10.00 55.43 11.47
CA ALA A 161 10.51 54.17 10.93
C ALA A 161 11.94 53.94 11.44
N ALA A 162 12.23 52.72 11.88
CA ALA A 162 13.58 52.22 12.09
C ALA A 162 13.68 50.79 11.56
N PRO A 163 14.83 50.36 11.05
CA PRO A 163 14.97 49.17 10.18
C PRO A 163 14.87 47.87 10.95
N ILE A 164 14.31 46.88 10.26
CA ILE A 164 14.26 45.48 10.75
C ILE A 164 15.69 44.90 10.63
N GLU A 165 16.37 44.79 11.76
CA GLU A 165 17.54 43.91 11.84
C GLU A 165 17.07 42.45 11.90
N GLN A 166 17.54 41.72 10.87
CA GLN A 166 17.44 40.27 10.79
C GLN A 166 18.18 39.63 12.00
N VAL A 167 17.43 39.01 12.88
CA VAL A 167 17.98 37.93 13.72
C VAL A 167 17.78 36.63 12.96
N ALA A 168 18.72 36.34 12.09
CA ALA A 168 18.86 35.03 11.48
C ALA A 168 19.83 34.23 12.34
N GLY A 169 19.43 33.07 12.81
CA GLY A 169 20.35 32.03 13.26
C GLY A 169 19.96 31.37 14.57
N GLY A 170 19.39 30.19 14.49
CA GLY A 170 19.38 29.25 15.60
C GLY A 170 18.23 28.24 15.66
N GLU A 171 17.07 28.54 15.10
CA GLU A 171 15.92 27.63 15.22
C GLU A 171 15.65 26.78 13.99
N ALA A 172 16.15 27.15 12.81
CA ALA A 172 15.95 26.39 11.57
C ALA A 172 16.70 25.05 11.56
N ASP A 173 17.92 25.01 12.10
CA ASP A 173 18.76 23.80 12.11
C ASP A 173 18.24 22.69 13.03
N VAL A 174 17.56 23.06 14.12
CA VAL A 174 17.01 22.07 15.08
C VAL A 174 15.69 21.52 14.56
N ALA A 175 14.87 22.35 13.91
CA ALA A 175 13.60 21.93 13.30
C ALA A 175 13.86 21.02 12.08
N ASP A 176 14.83 21.36 11.23
CA ASP A 176 15.20 20.52 10.08
C ASP A 176 15.77 19.17 10.49
N LYS A 177 16.59 19.10 11.54
CA LYS A 177 17.08 17.82 12.08
C LYS A 177 15.95 16.97 12.66
N ALA A 178 15.05 17.54 13.44
CA ALA A 178 13.91 16.80 14.00
C ALA A 178 12.95 16.28 12.91
N VAL A 179 12.71 17.05 11.86
CA VAL A 179 11.89 16.62 10.71
C VAL A 179 12.59 15.49 9.94
N THR A 180 13.91 15.58 9.74
CA THR A 180 14.68 14.57 9.03
C THR A 180 14.76 13.25 9.83
N GLU A 181 14.99 13.31 11.14
CA GLU A 181 15.05 12.13 12.02
C GLU A 181 13.68 11.43 12.06
N ASN A 182 12.57 12.15 12.20
CA ASN A 182 11.22 11.57 12.12
C ASN A 182 10.94 10.89 10.76
N THR A 183 11.41 11.45 9.68
CA THR A 183 11.22 10.87 8.34
C THR A 183 12.01 9.58 8.16
N GLU A 184 13.22 9.50 8.69
CA GLU A 184 14.06 8.29 8.64
C GLU A 184 13.48 7.16 9.50
N GLU A 185 13.02 7.47 10.71
CA GLU A 185 12.34 6.50 11.58
C GLU A 185 11.06 5.97 10.97
N GLN A 186 10.24 6.84 10.37
CA GLN A 186 9.02 6.45 9.65
C GLN A 186 9.34 5.57 8.44
N SER A 187 10.35 5.93 7.65
CA SER A 187 10.78 5.12 6.51
C SER A 187 11.29 3.74 6.93
N LYS A 188 11.91 3.62 8.09
CA LYS A 188 12.33 2.34 8.65
C LYS A 188 11.14 1.51 9.11
N ALA A 189 10.19 2.12 9.81
CA ALA A 189 8.96 1.46 10.23
C ALA A 189 8.13 0.97 9.03
N ASP A 190 8.02 1.76 7.97
CA ASP A 190 7.38 1.37 6.72
C ASP A 190 8.09 0.18 6.08
N ALA A 191 9.44 0.19 6.05
CA ALA A 191 10.21 -0.93 5.54
C ALA A 191 9.95 -2.22 6.32
N GLU A 192 9.93 -2.16 7.65
CA GLU A 192 9.66 -3.33 8.51
C GLU A 192 8.27 -3.92 8.26
N ARG A 193 7.23 -3.07 8.13
CA ARG A 193 5.86 -3.50 7.82
C ARG A 193 5.77 -4.16 6.44
N ILE A 194 6.39 -3.56 5.43
CA ILE A 194 6.39 -4.08 4.05
C ILE A 194 7.18 -5.38 3.98
N PHE A 195 8.35 -5.44 4.62
CA PHE A 195 9.20 -6.64 4.62
C PHE A 195 8.49 -7.82 5.26
N ALA A 196 7.77 -7.61 6.38
CA ALA A 196 6.98 -8.66 7.01
C ALA A 196 5.88 -9.20 6.07
N ARG A 197 5.27 -8.35 5.23
CA ARG A 197 4.28 -8.81 4.23
C ARG A 197 4.94 -9.58 3.08
N ILE A 198 6.14 -9.18 2.65
CA ILE A 198 6.90 -9.92 1.63
C ILE A 198 7.35 -11.28 2.18
N ASP A 199 7.83 -11.36 3.42
CA ASP A 199 8.18 -12.62 4.09
C ASP A 199 6.98 -13.57 4.18
N ALA A 200 5.82 -13.06 4.58
CA ALA A 200 4.58 -13.84 4.62
C ALA A 200 4.18 -14.36 3.23
N ALA A 201 4.35 -13.57 2.18
CA ALA A 201 4.06 -13.97 0.81
C ALA A 201 5.02 -15.07 0.31
N ILE A 202 6.31 -14.97 0.61
CA ILE A 202 7.30 -16.00 0.28
C ILE A 202 6.96 -17.29 1.02
N THR A 203 6.71 -17.23 2.32
CA THR A 203 6.31 -18.39 3.13
C THR A 203 5.05 -19.05 2.58
N PHE A 204 4.04 -18.26 2.18
CA PHE A 204 2.84 -18.80 1.55
C PHE A 204 3.16 -19.51 0.22
N ALA A 205 3.98 -18.92 -0.63
CA ALA A 205 4.37 -19.54 -1.90
C ALA A 205 5.11 -20.86 -1.69
N GLU A 206 5.98 -20.96 -0.68
CA GLU A 206 6.64 -22.21 -0.29
C GLU A 206 5.62 -23.28 0.17
N GLN A 207 4.65 -22.89 1.00
CA GLN A 207 3.56 -23.77 1.44
C GLN A 207 2.71 -24.29 0.26
N GLN A 208 2.61 -23.51 -0.82
CA GLN A 208 1.98 -23.95 -2.07
C GLN A 208 2.93 -24.79 -2.95
N SER A 209 4.07 -25.21 -2.42
CA SER A 209 5.09 -26.04 -3.11
C SER A 209 5.62 -25.39 -4.38
N ALA A 210 5.77 -24.06 -4.39
CA ALA A 210 6.39 -23.37 -5.52
C ALA A 210 7.85 -23.78 -5.67
N ARG A 211 8.21 -24.37 -6.82
CA ARG A 211 9.58 -24.84 -7.11
C ARG A 211 10.58 -23.69 -7.31
N SER A 212 10.10 -22.55 -7.77
CA SER A 212 10.86 -21.34 -8.00
C SER A 212 10.01 -20.15 -7.60
N ILE A 213 10.59 -19.18 -6.90
CA ILE A 213 9.92 -17.94 -6.52
C ILE A 213 10.56 -16.77 -7.26
N VAL A 214 9.73 -16.01 -7.94
CA VAL A 214 10.10 -14.76 -8.61
C VAL A 214 9.37 -13.61 -7.93
N VAL A 215 10.09 -12.57 -7.57
CA VAL A 215 9.49 -11.33 -7.08
C VAL A 215 9.33 -10.36 -8.24
N LEU A 216 8.14 -9.79 -8.38
CA LEU A 216 7.83 -8.74 -9.35
C LEU A 216 7.35 -7.50 -8.62
N GLY A 217 8.08 -6.40 -8.73
CA GLY A 217 7.67 -5.10 -8.19
C GLY A 217 7.17 -4.15 -9.28
N HIS A 218 6.04 -3.49 -9.05
CA HIS A 218 5.50 -2.45 -9.93
C HIS A 218 5.63 -1.08 -9.28
N GLY A 219 5.98 -0.05 -10.05
CA GLY A 219 6.12 1.31 -9.53
C GLY A 219 7.09 1.39 -8.35
N THR A 220 6.66 1.99 -7.24
CA THR A 220 7.43 2.04 -5.98
C THR A 220 7.52 0.68 -5.27
N GLY A 221 6.66 -0.28 -5.60
CA GLY A 221 6.79 -1.66 -5.13
C GLY A 221 8.07 -2.33 -5.60
N ALA A 222 8.61 -1.91 -6.75
CA ALA A 222 9.93 -2.36 -7.21
C ALA A 222 11.07 -1.90 -6.30
N TYR A 223 10.98 -0.70 -5.75
CA TYR A 223 11.94 -0.19 -4.76
C TYR A 223 11.91 -1.02 -3.47
N TRP A 224 10.73 -1.25 -2.91
CA TRP A 224 10.57 -2.01 -1.68
C TRP A 224 11.03 -3.46 -1.83
N ALA A 225 10.71 -4.06 -2.99
CA ALA A 225 11.20 -5.39 -3.34
C ALA A 225 12.74 -5.44 -3.44
N ALA A 226 13.35 -4.48 -4.16
CA ALA A 226 14.81 -4.41 -4.30
C ALA A 226 15.50 -4.20 -2.95
N ARG A 227 14.96 -3.32 -2.10
CA ARG A 227 15.46 -3.07 -0.76
C ARG A 227 15.38 -4.32 0.11
N TYR A 228 14.21 -4.99 0.11
CA TYR A 228 14.02 -6.26 0.81
C TYR A 228 15.05 -7.32 0.36
N LEU A 229 15.18 -7.52 -0.95
CA LEU A 229 16.13 -8.49 -1.52
C LEU A 229 17.60 -8.16 -1.20
N SER A 230 17.96 -6.88 -1.13
CA SER A 230 19.29 -6.43 -0.76
C SER A 230 19.59 -6.68 0.72
N GLU A 231 18.62 -6.39 1.61
CA GLU A 231 18.82 -6.48 3.07
C GLU A 231 18.64 -7.91 3.59
N LYS A 232 17.63 -8.64 3.13
CA LYS A 232 17.28 -9.98 3.64
C LYS A 232 17.93 -11.13 2.87
N GLN A 233 18.22 -10.96 1.60
CA GLN A 233 18.84 -11.96 0.71
C GLN A 233 18.17 -13.35 0.83
N PRO A 234 16.83 -13.46 0.67
CA PRO A 234 16.12 -14.72 0.85
C PRO A 234 16.56 -15.73 -0.20
N SER A 235 17.04 -16.91 0.23
CA SER A 235 17.54 -17.96 -0.67
C SER A 235 16.47 -18.58 -1.56
N GLN A 236 15.19 -18.42 -1.19
CA GLN A 236 14.03 -18.93 -1.92
C GLN A 236 13.70 -18.12 -3.18
N VAL A 237 14.13 -16.86 -3.24
CA VAL A 237 13.88 -15.99 -4.38
C VAL A 237 15.00 -16.13 -5.39
N GLU A 238 14.67 -16.64 -6.56
CA GLU A 238 15.66 -16.91 -7.62
C GLU A 238 15.84 -15.76 -8.60
N ARG A 239 14.79 -14.93 -8.80
CA ARG A 239 14.79 -13.87 -9.80
C ARG A 239 13.98 -12.67 -9.34
N PHE A 240 14.35 -11.50 -9.85
CA PHE A 240 13.65 -10.24 -9.59
C PHE A 240 13.26 -9.54 -10.89
N LEU A 241 12.02 -9.05 -10.94
CA LEU A 241 11.48 -8.33 -12.09
C LEU A 241 10.91 -6.99 -11.63
N MET A 242 11.35 -5.93 -12.25
CA MET A 242 10.85 -4.57 -12.03
C MET A 242 10.00 -4.14 -13.23
N VAL A 243 8.86 -3.52 -12.97
CA VAL A 243 7.98 -2.94 -13.99
C VAL A 243 7.67 -1.49 -13.65
N ALA A 244 7.95 -0.56 -14.56
CA ALA A 244 7.75 0.88 -14.35
C ALA A 244 8.34 1.37 -13.00
N ALA A 245 9.52 0.87 -12.66
CA ALA A 245 10.12 0.99 -11.35
C ALA A 245 10.46 2.45 -10.98
N GLN A 246 10.05 2.85 -9.78
CA GLN A 246 10.24 4.19 -9.24
C GLN A 246 10.81 4.12 -7.82
N THR A 247 11.66 5.07 -7.47
CA THR A 247 12.10 5.27 -6.09
C THR A 247 11.10 6.20 -5.40
N PRO A 248 10.59 5.87 -4.19
CA PRO A 248 9.80 6.80 -3.39
C PRO A 248 10.55 8.10 -3.13
N ALA A 249 9.83 9.21 -2.95
CA ALA A 249 10.46 10.49 -2.64
C ALA A 249 11.34 10.37 -1.38
N GLN A 250 12.53 10.96 -1.43
CA GLN A 250 13.51 10.98 -0.33
C GLN A 250 14.00 9.59 0.15
N ALA A 251 13.59 8.49 -0.48
CA ALA A 251 14.03 7.16 -0.08
C ALA A 251 15.51 6.94 -0.40
N LYS A 252 16.25 6.38 0.56
CA LYS A 252 17.66 6.01 0.45
C LYS A 252 17.86 4.55 0.92
N PRO A 253 18.82 3.82 0.30
CA PRO A 253 19.52 4.13 -0.95
C PRO A 253 18.57 4.16 -2.14
N GLU A 254 18.95 4.80 -3.24
CA GLU A 254 18.12 4.87 -4.45
C GLU A 254 18.07 3.54 -5.21
N LEU A 255 17.05 3.34 -6.05
CA LEU A 255 16.88 2.08 -6.77
C LEU A 255 17.99 1.81 -7.81
N ASP A 256 18.63 2.85 -8.34
CA ASP A 256 19.79 2.72 -9.23
C ASP A 256 21.06 2.30 -8.50
N GLU A 257 21.13 2.46 -7.18
CA GLU A 257 22.17 1.88 -6.32
C GLU A 257 21.83 0.43 -5.93
N LEU A 258 20.55 0.15 -5.62
CA LEU A 258 20.12 -1.18 -5.15
C LEU A 258 20.12 -2.23 -6.26
N ALA A 259 19.42 -1.96 -7.36
CA ALA A 259 19.12 -2.97 -8.36
C ALA A 259 20.35 -3.59 -9.05
N PRO A 260 21.41 -2.83 -9.42
CA PRO A 260 22.59 -3.41 -10.03
C PRO A 260 23.43 -4.29 -9.09
N ASN A 261 23.29 -4.08 -7.77
CA ASN A 261 24.05 -4.79 -6.75
C ASN A 261 23.37 -6.09 -6.26
N LEU A 262 22.16 -6.36 -6.72
CA LEU A 262 21.48 -7.62 -6.41
C LEU A 262 22.20 -8.81 -7.04
N LYS A 263 22.39 -9.87 -6.25
CA LYS A 263 23.12 -11.08 -6.68
C LYS A 263 22.26 -12.08 -7.45
N LEU A 264 21.06 -11.70 -7.84
CA LEU A 264 20.12 -12.55 -8.57
C LEU A 264 19.80 -11.95 -9.94
N PRO A 265 19.40 -12.76 -10.92
CA PRO A 265 18.96 -12.28 -12.23
C PRO A 265 17.84 -11.26 -12.08
N THR A 266 18.09 -10.04 -12.58
CA THR A 266 17.17 -8.90 -12.44
C THR A 266 16.81 -8.37 -13.82
N ALA A 267 15.51 -8.14 -14.07
CA ALA A 267 15.05 -7.45 -15.26
C ALA A 267 14.30 -6.16 -14.90
N ASP A 268 14.49 -5.15 -15.73
CA ASP A 268 13.85 -3.85 -15.63
C ASP A 268 13.03 -3.58 -16.90
N ILE A 269 11.70 -3.66 -16.77
CA ILE A 269 10.75 -3.39 -17.86
C ILE A 269 10.21 -1.99 -17.67
N PHE A 270 10.42 -1.12 -18.64
CA PHE A 270 10.06 0.29 -18.54
C PHE A 270 9.30 0.80 -19.78
N TYR A 271 8.49 1.84 -19.61
CA TYR A 271 7.75 2.47 -20.71
C TYR A 271 8.61 3.57 -21.37
N MET A 272 8.93 3.38 -22.65
CA MET A 272 9.82 4.28 -23.39
C MET A 272 9.20 5.65 -23.65
N ASP A 273 7.90 5.71 -23.79
CA ASP A 273 7.11 6.93 -24.04
C ASP A 273 6.89 7.79 -22.78
N LYS A 274 7.10 7.20 -21.59
CA LYS A 274 7.01 7.92 -20.32
C LYS A 274 8.38 8.48 -19.93
N PRO A 275 8.59 9.81 -19.94
CA PRO A 275 9.91 10.40 -19.71
C PRO A 275 10.51 10.02 -18.35
N LEU A 276 9.69 9.97 -17.27
CA LEU A 276 10.16 9.62 -15.94
C LEU A 276 10.67 8.17 -15.88
N ASP A 277 9.90 7.21 -16.42
CA ASP A 277 10.29 5.80 -16.45
C ASP A 277 11.56 5.60 -17.26
N ARG A 278 11.64 6.23 -18.43
CA ARG A 278 12.81 6.15 -19.32
C ARG A 278 14.07 6.73 -18.67
N ASN A 279 13.98 7.88 -18.02
CA ASN A 279 15.14 8.51 -17.38
C ASN A 279 15.61 7.68 -16.18
N ALA A 280 14.70 7.17 -15.35
CA ALA A 280 15.02 6.29 -14.24
C ALA A 280 15.66 4.98 -14.73
N ALA A 281 15.14 4.37 -15.82
CA ALA A 281 15.74 3.19 -16.43
C ALA A 281 17.16 3.47 -16.96
N LEU A 282 17.39 4.62 -17.59
CA LEU A 282 18.72 5.01 -18.05
C LEU A 282 19.70 5.19 -16.88
N ALA A 283 19.29 5.77 -15.75
CA ALA A 283 20.12 5.88 -14.55
C ALA A 283 20.53 4.50 -14.05
N ARG A 284 19.59 3.56 -13.91
CA ARG A 284 19.86 2.17 -13.51
C ARG A 284 20.79 1.45 -14.49
N LEU A 285 20.63 1.66 -15.80
CA LEU A 285 21.54 1.08 -16.80
C LEU A 285 22.96 1.62 -16.67
N GLN A 286 23.11 2.93 -16.41
CA GLN A 286 24.42 3.55 -16.21
C GLN A 286 25.10 3.04 -14.93
N ALA A 287 24.33 2.93 -13.84
CA ALA A 287 24.83 2.36 -12.60
C ALA A 287 25.26 0.90 -12.79
N ASN A 288 24.46 0.10 -13.50
CA ASN A 288 24.77 -1.29 -13.79
C ASN A 288 26.08 -1.48 -14.58
N LYS A 289 26.42 -0.58 -15.51
CA LYS A 289 27.69 -0.64 -16.27
C LYS A 289 28.93 -0.54 -15.38
N ARG A 290 28.78 -0.03 -14.16
CA ARG A 290 29.88 0.06 -13.16
C ARG A 290 30.07 -1.25 -12.40
N VAL A 291 29.08 -2.13 -12.41
CA VAL A 291 29.10 -3.42 -11.69
C VAL A 291 29.46 -4.55 -12.66
N LYS A 292 30.65 -5.16 -12.47
CA LYS A 292 31.20 -6.14 -13.42
C LYS A 292 30.46 -7.47 -13.48
N THR A 293 29.72 -7.85 -12.43
CA THR A 293 29.10 -9.18 -12.27
C THR A 293 27.57 -9.13 -12.20
N SER A 294 26.98 -8.06 -12.69
CA SER A 294 25.51 -7.91 -12.61
C SER A 294 24.79 -8.76 -13.67
N ALA A 295 23.82 -9.53 -13.23
CA ALA A 295 22.87 -10.24 -14.11
C ALA A 295 21.63 -9.38 -14.39
N PHE A 296 21.85 -8.12 -14.74
CA PHE A 296 20.81 -7.12 -14.97
C PHE A 296 20.51 -6.97 -16.46
N SER A 297 19.22 -6.98 -16.82
CA SER A 297 18.74 -6.78 -18.19
C SER A 297 17.63 -5.73 -18.23
N GLN A 298 17.49 -5.04 -19.37
CA GLN A 298 16.42 -4.07 -19.56
C GLN A 298 15.57 -4.38 -20.78
N VAL A 299 14.27 -4.13 -20.67
CA VAL A 299 13.28 -4.32 -21.73
C VAL A 299 12.42 -3.06 -21.86
N ALA A 300 12.53 -2.37 -22.98
CA ALA A 300 11.70 -1.22 -23.27
C ALA A 300 10.33 -1.65 -23.83
N LEU A 301 9.26 -1.09 -23.28
CA LEU A 301 7.90 -1.17 -23.81
C LEU A 301 7.62 0.04 -24.69
N LYS A 302 6.93 -0.19 -25.81
CA LYS A 302 6.50 0.87 -26.71
C LYS A 302 5.08 1.29 -26.34
N ALA A 303 4.76 2.57 -26.53
CA ALA A 303 3.39 3.03 -26.49
C ALA A 303 2.54 2.30 -27.52
N LEU A 304 1.36 1.88 -27.13
CA LEU A 304 0.39 1.23 -28.00
C LEU A 304 -0.94 2.02 -27.96
N PRO A 305 -1.80 1.86 -28.99
CA PRO A 305 -2.98 2.70 -29.14
C PRO A 305 -4.06 2.44 -28.08
N ASP A 306 -4.02 1.30 -27.43
CA ASP A 306 -5.00 0.94 -26.41
C ASP A 306 -4.39 0.18 -25.22
N THR A 307 -5.04 0.30 -24.07
CA THR A 307 -4.62 -0.29 -22.80
C THR A 307 -4.50 -1.83 -22.86
N LYS A 308 -5.36 -2.51 -23.63
CA LYS A 308 -5.31 -3.99 -23.73
C LYS A 308 -4.07 -4.43 -24.48
N ALA A 309 -3.71 -3.71 -25.54
CA ALA A 309 -2.49 -3.97 -26.30
C ALA A 309 -1.24 -3.73 -25.45
N GLU A 310 -1.23 -2.68 -24.62
CA GLU A 310 -0.13 -2.41 -23.68
C GLU A 310 -0.01 -3.51 -22.63
N GLN A 311 -1.12 -3.94 -22.02
CA GLN A 311 -1.16 -5.05 -21.06
C GLN A 311 -0.68 -6.36 -21.68
N GLU A 312 -1.08 -6.63 -22.94
CA GLU A 312 -0.62 -7.81 -23.67
C GLU A 312 0.88 -7.74 -24.01
N GLN A 313 1.37 -6.57 -24.38
CA GLN A 313 2.81 -6.35 -24.58
C GLN A 313 3.59 -6.60 -23.29
N LEU A 314 3.15 -6.03 -22.17
CA LEU A 314 3.75 -6.24 -20.86
C LEU A 314 3.79 -7.74 -20.51
N PHE A 315 2.65 -8.41 -20.60
CA PHE A 315 2.56 -9.85 -20.30
C PHE A 315 3.51 -10.68 -21.16
N ARG A 316 3.58 -10.43 -22.48
CA ARG A 316 4.50 -11.17 -23.37
C ARG A 316 5.96 -10.96 -22.97
N ARG A 317 6.35 -9.76 -22.55
CA ARG A 317 7.72 -9.48 -22.09
C ARG A 317 8.04 -10.16 -20.77
N VAL A 318 7.11 -10.07 -19.81
CA VAL A 318 7.23 -10.79 -18.52
C VAL A 318 7.33 -12.29 -18.76
N ARG A 319 6.41 -12.87 -19.54
CA ARG A 319 6.43 -14.31 -19.87
C ARG A 319 7.72 -14.74 -20.56
N GLY A 320 8.20 -13.96 -21.53
CA GLY A 320 9.44 -14.26 -22.25
C GLY A 320 10.66 -14.26 -21.34
N TRP A 321 10.69 -13.38 -20.36
CA TRP A 321 11.79 -13.34 -19.38
C TRP A 321 11.68 -14.46 -18.33
N LEU A 322 10.46 -14.79 -17.88
CA LEU A 322 10.22 -15.90 -16.96
C LEU A 322 10.55 -17.27 -17.59
N ASN A 323 10.30 -17.42 -18.88
CA ASN A 323 10.52 -18.64 -19.64
C ASN A 323 11.57 -18.39 -20.74
N PRO A 324 12.86 -18.19 -20.40
CA PRO A 324 13.87 -18.04 -21.44
C PRO A 324 13.85 -19.31 -22.28
N GLN A 325 13.50 -19.16 -23.55
CA GLN A 325 13.68 -20.26 -24.51
C GLN A 325 15.18 -20.51 -24.56
N ASN A 326 15.62 -21.70 -24.23
CA ASN A 326 16.98 -22.08 -24.56
C ASN A 326 17.16 -21.77 -26.04
N PRO A 327 18.13 -20.94 -26.44
CA PRO A 327 18.46 -20.88 -27.84
C PRO A 327 18.75 -22.33 -28.22
N ALA A 328 17.93 -22.86 -29.14
CA ALA A 328 18.16 -24.19 -29.71
C ALA A 328 19.62 -24.25 -30.14
N GLY A 329 20.35 -25.18 -29.53
CA GLY A 329 21.77 -25.38 -29.78
C GLY A 329 22.05 -25.70 -31.23
#